data_b532439de5c3f9ccc3ea722d5a40d2c1
#
_entry.id   b532439de5c3f9ccc3ea722d5a40d2c1
#
_cell.length_a   1.000
_cell.length_b   1.000
_cell.length_c   1.000
_cell.angle_alpha   90.00
_cell.angle_beta   90.00
_cell.angle_gamma   90.00
#
_symmetry.space_group_name_H-M   'P 1'
#
loop_
_entity.id
_entity.type
_entity.pdbx_description
1 polymer ?
#
loop_
_entity_poly.entity_id
_entity_poly.type
_entity_poly.pdbx_seq_one_letter_code
_entity_poly.pdbx_strand_id
1 'polypeptide(L)'
;MINFTKLKDIRENADITQTKMAEILGVKRSTYSLWELGINIIPLQYLSSFADYFNYPIDYCLGLTSNKGRGIKKGLNIKVLGLNLKKVRTEKNLSQENIASLLNVTQAAIVRYEKGLVCISTANLYKFCKEFKISLNAVCGKNKK
;
A
#
# COMPACT_ATOMS: atom_id res chain seq x y z
N MET A 1 7.89 1.66 11.08
CA MET A 1 7.77 0.20 10.93
C MET A 1 6.31 -0.19 10.78
N ILE A 2 6.03 -1.08 9.84
CA ILE A 2 4.66 -1.57 9.61
C ILE A 2 4.19 -2.36 10.84
N ASN A 3 2.99 -2.06 11.30
CA ASN A 3 2.34 -2.78 12.38
C ASN A 3 1.13 -3.55 11.81
N PHE A 4 1.30 -4.86 11.58
CA PHE A 4 0.26 -5.71 10.98
C PHE A 4 -0.93 -5.95 11.92
N THR A 5 -0.75 -5.83 13.24
CA THR A 5 -1.86 -5.96 14.20
C THR A 5 -2.91 -4.88 13.99
N LYS A 6 -2.56 -3.78 13.30
CA LYS A 6 -3.48 -2.70 13.02
C LYS A 6 -4.65 -3.14 12.14
N LEU A 7 -4.40 -4.04 11.18
CA LEU A 7 -5.47 -4.60 10.35
C LEU A 7 -6.51 -5.31 11.23
N LYS A 8 -6.04 -6.13 12.16
CA LYS A 8 -6.91 -6.85 13.11
C LYS A 8 -7.70 -5.87 13.98
N ASP A 9 -7.01 -4.87 14.53
CA ASP A 9 -7.63 -3.87 15.42
C ASP A 9 -8.76 -3.12 14.71
N ILE A 10 -8.52 -2.67 13.48
CA ILE A 10 -9.52 -1.97 12.68
C ILE A 10 -10.72 -2.88 12.42
N ARG A 11 -10.47 -4.12 12.01
CA ARG A 11 -11.52 -5.09 11.72
C ARG A 11 -12.35 -5.40 12.97
N GLU A 12 -11.70 -5.70 14.09
CA GLU A 12 -12.37 -6.05 15.33
C GLU A 12 -13.19 -4.88 15.91
N ASN A 13 -12.66 -3.67 15.81
CA ASN A 13 -13.37 -2.47 16.25
C ASN A 13 -14.65 -2.22 15.44
N ALA A 14 -14.74 -2.76 14.23
CA ALA A 14 -15.93 -2.69 13.39
C ALA A 14 -16.85 -3.92 13.54
N ASP A 15 -16.55 -4.82 14.48
CA ASP A 15 -17.30 -6.05 14.73
C ASP A 15 -17.41 -6.95 13.49
N ILE A 16 -16.34 -7.03 12.71
CA ILE A 16 -16.27 -7.84 11.49
C ILE A 16 -15.38 -9.07 11.76
N THR A 17 -15.86 -10.26 11.39
CA THR A 17 -15.09 -11.49 11.51
C THR A 17 -14.03 -11.57 10.41
N GLN A 18 -13.00 -12.41 10.59
CA GLN A 18 -12.01 -12.67 9.52
C GLN A 18 -12.69 -13.24 8.27
N THR A 19 -13.66 -14.13 8.45
CA THR A 19 -14.42 -14.70 7.31
C THR A 19 -15.11 -13.61 6.51
N LYS A 20 -15.79 -12.69 7.20
CA LYS A 20 -16.49 -11.58 6.54
C LYS A 20 -15.51 -10.63 5.86
N MET A 21 -14.40 -10.32 6.52
CA MET A 21 -13.39 -9.44 5.92
C MET A 21 -12.79 -10.07 4.66
N ALA A 22 -12.50 -11.35 4.70
CA ALA A 22 -12.01 -12.09 3.54
C ALA A 22 -13.01 -12.05 2.38
N GLU A 23 -14.31 -12.23 2.67
CA GLU A 23 -15.38 -12.09 1.65
C GLU A 23 -15.36 -10.70 1.02
N ILE A 24 -15.30 -9.66 1.86
CA ILE A 24 -15.28 -8.26 1.39
C ILE A 24 -14.11 -8.04 0.44
N LEU A 25 -12.95 -8.61 0.75
CA LEU A 25 -11.74 -8.46 -0.07
C LEU A 25 -11.67 -9.46 -1.24
N GLY A 26 -12.56 -10.45 -1.28
CA GLY A 26 -12.57 -11.44 -2.34
C GLY A 26 -11.45 -12.48 -2.24
N VAL A 27 -11.02 -12.82 -1.02
CA VAL A 27 -9.96 -13.80 -0.77
C VAL A 27 -10.44 -14.87 0.21
N LYS A 28 -9.66 -15.94 0.34
CA LYS A 28 -9.93 -16.99 1.34
C LYS A 28 -9.60 -16.47 2.73
N ARG A 29 -10.35 -16.95 3.75
CA ARG A 29 -10.07 -16.61 5.15
C ARG A 29 -8.63 -16.98 5.53
N SER A 30 -8.13 -18.14 5.08
CA SER A 30 -6.76 -18.58 5.38
C SER A 30 -5.72 -17.61 4.82
N THR A 31 -5.95 -17.05 3.65
CA THR A 31 -5.08 -16.03 3.05
C THR A 31 -5.11 -14.75 3.88
N TYR A 32 -6.31 -14.28 4.21
CA TYR A 32 -6.47 -13.05 4.97
C TYR A 32 -5.82 -13.14 6.37
N SER A 33 -6.01 -14.30 7.06
CA SER A 33 -5.48 -14.46 8.41
C SER A 33 -3.95 -14.37 8.46
N LEU A 34 -3.26 -14.81 7.41
CA LEU A 34 -1.81 -14.69 7.31
C LEU A 34 -1.36 -13.23 7.19
N TRP A 35 -2.19 -12.38 6.63
CA TRP A 35 -1.91 -10.95 6.55
C TRP A 35 -1.98 -10.28 7.93
N GLU A 36 -2.98 -10.64 8.74
CA GLU A 36 -3.08 -10.11 10.11
C GLU A 36 -1.93 -10.56 11.00
N LEU A 37 -1.42 -11.77 10.76
CA LEU A 37 -0.27 -12.30 11.49
C LEU A 37 1.07 -11.74 11.01
N GLY A 38 1.09 -11.07 9.85
CA GLY A 38 2.33 -10.57 9.26
C GLY A 38 3.20 -11.67 8.66
N ILE A 39 2.68 -12.90 8.54
CA ILE A 39 3.42 -14.00 7.91
C ILE A 39 3.56 -13.73 6.41
N ASN A 40 2.47 -13.31 5.78
CA ASN A 40 2.48 -12.80 4.41
C ASN A 40 2.07 -11.34 4.45
N ILE A 41 2.75 -10.51 3.65
CA ILE A 41 2.42 -9.09 3.58
C ILE A 41 1.25 -8.90 2.62
N ILE A 42 0.19 -8.24 3.09
CA ILE A 42 -0.98 -7.96 2.27
C ILE A 42 -0.58 -7.22 0.98
N PRO A 43 -0.95 -7.74 -0.20
CA PRO A 43 -0.68 -7.03 -1.44
C PRO A 43 -1.35 -5.66 -1.49
N LEU A 44 -0.72 -4.72 -2.18
CA LEU A 44 -1.14 -3.32 -2.16
C LEU A 44 -2.59 -3.12 -2.62
N GLN A 45 -3.04 -3.86 -3.64
CA GLN A 45 -4.41 -3.74 -4.12
C GLN A 45 -5.45 -4.16 -3.07
N TYR A 46 -5.16 -5.19 -2.30
CA TYR A 46 -6.06 -5.61 -1.20
C TYR A 46 -5.99 -4.66 -0.02
N LEU A 47 -4.80 -4.14 0.27
CA LEU A 47 -4.64 -3.10 1.30
C LEU A 47 -5.41 -1.85 0.93
N SER A 48 -5.37 -1.45 -0.34
CA SER A 48 -6.16 -0.33 -0.83
C SER A 48 -7.66 -0.57 -0.68
N SER A 49 -8.14 -1.77 -1.01
CA SER A 49 -9.54 -2.15 -0.84
C SER A 49 -9.95 -2.16 0.63
N PHE A 50 -9.10 -2.66 1.51
CA PHE A 50 -9.30 -2.62 2.95
C PHE A 50 -9.44 -1.17 3.45
N ALA A 51 -8.51 -0.32 3.05
CA ALA A 51 -8.51 1.10 3.44
C ALA A 51 -9.77 1.81 2.93
N ASP A 52 -10.18 1.54 1.68
CA ASP A 52 -11.40 2.11 1.11
C ASP A 52 -12.66 1.67 1.86
N TYR A 53 -12.73 0.40 2.25
CA TYR A 53 -13.88 -0.12 2.98
C TYR A 53 -14.10 0.64 4.29
N PHE A 54 -13.02 0.93 5.02
CA PHE A 54 -13.09 1.65 6.29
C PHE A 54 -12.96 3.17 6.15
N ASN A 55 -12.67 3.65 4.95
CA ASN A 55 -12.45 5.07 4.68
C ASN A 55 -11.27 5.65 5.47
N TYR A 56 -10.19 4.87 5.58
CA TYR A 56 -8.95 5.27 6.23
C TYR A 56 -7.82 5.41 5.23
N PRO A 57 -6.81 6.26 5.50
CA PRO A 57 -5.58 6.25 4.70
C PRO A 57 -4.85 4.91 4.81
N ILE A 58 -4.14 4.53 3.76
CA ILE A 58 -3.33 3.30 3.75
C ILE A 58 -2.33 3.32 4.90
N ASP A 59 -1.70 4.47 5.16
CA ASP A 59 -0.72 4.63 6.23
C ASP A 59 -1.29 4.31 7.61
N TYR A 60 -2.54 4.71 7.86
CA TYR A 60 -3.23 4.38 9.11
C TYR A 60 -3.46 2.88 9.23
N CYS A 61 -3.85 2.23 8.15
CA CYS A 61 -4.10 0.77 8.14
C CYS A 61 -2.84 -0.05 8.42
N LEU A 62 -1.66 0.50 8.14
CA LEU A 62 -0.38 -0.14 8.42
C LEU A 62 0.25 0.29 9.75
N GLY A 63 -0.45 1.12 10.52
CA GLY A 63 0.05 1.61 11.79
C GLY A 63 1.20 2.61 11.67
N LEU A 64 1.38 3.23 10.50
CA LEU A 64 2.46 4.20 10.26
C LEU A 64 2.11 5.59 10.74
N THR A 65 0.84 5.86 10.99
CA THR A 65 0.35 7.12 11.55
C THR A 65 -0.84 6.83 12.44
N SER A 66 -1.05 7.65 13.47
CA SER A 66 -2.24 7.61 14.31
C SER A 66 -3.39 8.47 13.74
N ASN A 67 -3.11 9.23 12.67
CA ASN A 67 -4.10 10.08 12.05
C ASN A 67 -5.01 9.27 11.15
N LYS A 68 -6.26 9.07 11.58
CA LYS A 68 -7.28 8.36 10.80
C LYS A 68 -7.64 9.10 9.51
N GLY A 69 -7.59 10.41 9.53
CA GLY A 69 -7.97 11.23 8.39
C GLY A 69 -9.31 10.83 7.79
N ARG A 70 -9.58 11.34 6.61
CA ARG A 70 -10.65 10.83 5.74
C ARG A 70 -10.01 10.36 4.46
N GLY A 71 -10.01 9.03 4.25
CA GLY A 71 -9.60 8.47 2.98
C GLY A 71 -10.60 8.85 1.89
N ILE A 72 -10.14 8.89 0.67
CA ILE A 72 -11.02 8.95 -0.49
C ILE A 72 -11.24 7.50 -0.93
N LYS A 73 -12.51 7.09 -1.03
CA LYS A 73 -12.87 5.78 -1.60
C LYS A 73 -12.57 5.82 -3.10
N LYS A 74 -11.33 5.59 -3.41
CA LYS A 74 -10.83 5.62 -4.78
C LYS A 74 -9.93 4.40 -4.97
N GLY A 75 -10.42 3.44 -5.73
CA GLY A 75 -9.67 2.23 -6.00
C GLY A 75 -8.23 2.52 -6.42
N LEU A 76 -7.34 1.57 -6.22
CA LEU A 76 -5.94 1.70 -6.61
C LEU A 76 -5.82 1.70 -8.14
N ASN A 77 -5.23 2.77 -8.69
CA ASN A 77 -4.91 2.87 -10.09
C ASN A 77 -3.39 2.74 -10.26
N ILE A 78 -2.93 1.60 -10.77
CA ILE A 78 -1.49 1.32 -10.87
C ILE A 78 -0.78 2.22 -11.88
N LYS A 79 -1.47 2.80 -12.85
CA LYS A 79 -0.88 3.77 -13.77
C LYS A 79 -0.60 5.09 -13.07
N VAL A 80 -1.55 5.56 -12.25
CA VAL A 80 -1.37 6.77 -11.44
C VAL A 80 -0.24 6.54 -10.42
N LEU A 81 -0.25 5.39 -9.76
CA LEU A 81 0.83 5.01 -8.84
C LEU A 81 2.19 5.06 -9.55
N GLY A 82 2.29 4.45 -10.72
CA GLY A 82 3.53 4.43 -11.51
C GLY A 82 4.01 5.83 -11.87
N LEU A 83 3.11 6.70 -12.31
CA LEU A 83 3.44 8.10 -12.60
C LEU A 83 3.93 8.84 -11.37
N ASN A 84 3.32 8.59 -10.22
CA ASN A 84 3.72 9.22 -8.96
C ASN A 84 5.11 8.74 -8.51
N LEU A 85 5.39 7.44 -8.64
CA LEU A 85 6.72 6.90 -8.36
C LEU A 85 7.79 7.56 -9.24
N LYS A 86 7.51 7.66 -10.53
CA LYS A 86 8.41 8.31 -11.48
C LYS A 86 8.62 9.79 -11.15
N LYS A 87 7.54 10.49 -10.79
CA LYS A 87 7.59 11.91 -10.42
C LYS A 87 8.53 12.13 -9.22
N VAL A 88 8.36 11.35 -8.16
CA VAL A 88 9.21 11.45 -6.97
C VAL A 88 10.67 11.17 -7.35
N ARG A 89 10.91 10.10 -8.10
CA ARG A 89 12.26 9.73 -8.52
C ARG A 89 12.94 10.87 -9.31
N THR A 90 12.26 11.41 -10.31
CA THR A 90 12.82 12.46 -11.16
C THR A 90 13.03 13.78 -10.42
N GLU A 91 12.14 14.12 -9.49
CA GLU A 91 12.29 15.30 -8.62
C GLU A 91 13.53 15.19 -7.72
N LYS A 92 13.94 13.96 -7.38
CA LYS A 92 15.13 13.70 -6.58
C LYS A 92 16.38 13.50 -7.43
N ASN A 93 16.27 13.66 -8.74
CA ASN A 93 17.37 13.48 -9.69
C ASN A 93 18.00 12.08 -9.64
N LEU A 94 17.16 11.07 -9.42
CA LEU A 94 17.59 9.67 -9.32
C LEU A 94 17.25 8.91 -10.60
N SER A 95 18.12 7.95 -10.95
CA SER A 95 17.87 7.04 -12.07
C SER A 95 16.97 5.88 -11.65
N GLN A 96 16.43 5.17 -12.64
CA GLN A 96 15.71 3.92 -12.37
C GLN A 96 16.61 2.89 -11.70
N GLU A 97 17.90 2.85 -12.06
CA GLU A 97 18.88 1.97 -11.43
C GLU A 97 19.08 2.29 -9.96
N ASN A 98 19.08 3.57 -9.58
CA ASN A 98 19.19 3.99 -8.19
C ASN A 98 18.01 3.44 -7.37
N ILE A 99 16.79 3.56 -7.90
CA ILE A 99 15.60 3.05 -7.21
C ILE A 99 15.62 1.51 -7.17
N ALA A 100 16.04 0.86 -8.24
CA ALA A 100 16.17 -0.59 -8.28
C ALA A 100 17.10 -1.09 -7.18
N SER A 101 18.25 -0.44 -6.98
CA SER A 101 19.17 -0.77 -5.89
C SER A 101 18.55 -0.54 -4.52
N LEU A 102 17.86 0.59 -4.34
CA LEU A 102 17.17 0.90 -3.07
C LEU A 102 16.16 -0.17 -2.69
N LEU A 103 15.38 -0.64 -3.65
CA LEU A 103 14.30 -1.61 -3.43
C LEU A 103 14.76 -3.06 -3.60
N ASN A 104 16.01 -3.28 -3.97
CA ASN A 104 16.56 -4.61 -4.24
C ASN A 104 15.74 -5.38 -5.29
N VAL A 105 15.45 -4.70 -6.37
CA VAL A 105 14.75 -5.26 -7.54
C VAL A 105 15.54 -4.94 -8.81
N THR A 106 15.13 -5.49 -9.95
CA THR A 106 15.77 -5.19 -11.22
C THR A 106 15.32 -3.83 -11.77
N GLN A 107 16.15 -3.21 -12.61
CA GLN A 107 15.74 -2.00 -13.32
C GLN A 107 14.48 -2.25 -14.16
N ALA A 108 14.38 -3.43 -14.78
CA ALA A 108 13.19 -3.80 -15.55
C ALA A 108 11.92 -3.74 -14.70
N ALA A 109 11.99 -4.14 -13.40
CA ALA A 109 10.87 -4.04 -12.49
C ALA A 109 10.45 -2.57 -12.28
N ILE A 110 11.42 -1.66 -12.10
CA ILE A 110 11.13 -0.24 -11.93
C ILE A 110 10.44 0.33 -13.18
N VAL A 111 10.93 -0.05 -14.37
CA VAL A 111 10.30 0.36 -15.65
C VAL A 111 8.83 -0.05 -15.66
N ARG A 112 8.53 -1.30 -15.27
CA ARG A 112 7.16 -1.83 -15.26
C ARG A 112 6.28 -1.13 -14.23
N TYR A 113 6.83 -0.81 -13.05
CA TYR A 113 6.09 -0.06 -12.02
C TYR A 113 5.72 1.33 -12.55
N GLU A 114 6.68 2.03 -13.14
CA GLU A 114 6.47 3.40 -13.63
C GLU A 114 5.51 3.46 -14.82
N LYS A 115 5.47 2.40 -15.62
CA LYS A 115 4.51 2.29 -16.74
C LYS A 115 3.14 1.80 -16.32
N GLY A 116 2.97 1.40 -15.06
CA GLY A 116 1.71 0.86 -14.56
C GLY A 116 1.37 -0.51 -15.12
N LEU A 117 2.38 -1.31 -15.50
CA LEU A 117 2.19 -2.66 -16.00
C LEU A 117 2.14 -3.71 -14.89
N VAL A 118 2.80 -3.44 -13.77
CA VAL A 118 2.87 -4.31 -12.60
C VAL A 118 2.72 -3.42 -11.36
N CYS A 119 2.01 -3.92 -10.36
CA CYS A 119 1.85 -3.22 -9.09
C CYS A 119 3.05 -3.50 -8.18
N ILE A 120 3.64 -2.45 -7.64
CA ILE A 120 4.70 -2.57 -6.63
C ILE A 120 4.14 -3.26 -5.37
N SER A 121 4.96 -4.07 -4.70
CA SER A 121 4.55 -4.70 -3.44
C SER A 121 4.41 -3.66 -2.33
N THR A 122 3.58 -3.99 -1.34
CA THR A 122 3.41 -3.14 -0.15
C THR A 122 4.75 -2.89 0.55
N ALA A 123 5.57 -3.92 0.69
CA ALA A 123 6.88 -3.80 1.35
C ALA A 123 7.81 -2.84 0.60
N ASN A 124 7.87 -2.95 -0.71
CA ASN A 124 8.72 -2.07 -1.53
C ASN A 124 8.18 -0.64 -1.57
N LEU A 125 6.86 -0.47 -1.62
CA LEU A 125 6.27 0.86 -1.54
C LEU A 125 6.58 1.51 -0.19
N TYR A 126 6.51 0.73 0.89
CA TYR A 126 6.89 1.23 2.22
C TYR A 126 8.34 1.70 2.25
N LYS A 127 9.28 0.90 1.72
CA LYS A 127 10.69 1.29 1.64
C LYS A 127 10.89 2.58 0.87
N PHE A 128 10.23 2.69 -0.28
CA PHE A 128 10.30 3.88 -1.14
C PHE A 128 9.78 5.11 -0.39
N CYS A 129 8.60 5.01 0.20
CA CYS A 129 7.97 6.12 0.90
C CYS A 129 8.74 6.54 2.14
N LYS A 130 9.33 5.58 2.86
CA LYS A 130 10.16 5.85 4.03
C LYS A 130 11.41 6.63 3.63
N GLU A 131 12.07 6.22 2.55
CA GLU A 131 13.29 6.87 2.06
C GLU A 131 13.03 8.34 1.69
N PHE A 132 11.93 8.60 0.99
CA PHE A 132 11.64 9.93 0.49
C PHE A 132 10.68 10.73 1.39
N LYS A 133 10.30 10.18 2.56
CA LYS A 133 9.46 10.81 3.57
C LYS A 133 8.12 11.30 3.01
N ILE A 134 7.46 10.40 2.28
CA ILE A 134 6.12 10.65 1.71
C ILE A 134 5.16 9.56 2.19
N SER A 135 3.86 9.88 2.22
CA SER A 135 2.85 8.90 2.62
C SER A 135 2.56 7.92 1.49
N LEU A 136 2.28 6.66 1.85
CA LEU A 136 1.84 5.67 0.89
C LEU A 136 0.54 6.10 0.23
N ASN A 137 -0.37 6.67 1.02
CA ASN A 137 -1.66 7.15 0.52
C ASN A 137 -1.49 8.21 -0.58
N ALA A 138 -0.56 9.15 -0.40
CA ALA A 138 -0.26 10.19 -1.38
C ALA A 138 0.28 9.61 -2.68
N VAL A 139 1.26 8.70 -2.58
CA VAL A 139 1.86 8.07 -3.77
C VAL A 139 0.84 7.23 -4.53
N CYS A 140 -0.07 6.58 -3.82
CA CYS A 140 -1.17 5.84 -4.45
C CYS A 140 -2.24 6.75 -5.07
N GLY A 141 -2.12 8.07 -4.93
CA GLY A 141 -3.09 9.02 -5.47
C GLY A 141 -4.41 9.05 -4.73
N LYS A 142 -4.42 8.64 -3.48
CA LYS A 142 -5.64 8.51 -2.66
C LYS A 142 -5.83 9.67 -1.68
N ASN A 143 -4.97 10.67 -1.71
CA ASN A 143 -5.14 11.84 -0.86
C ASN A 143 -6.25 12.72 -1.43
N LYS A 144 -7.00 13.35 -0.52
CA LYS A 144 -7.99 14.36 -0.89
C LYS A 144 -7.25 15.57 -1.46
N LYS A 145 -7.72 16.04 -2.60
CA LYS A 145 -7.20 17.28 -3.18
C LYS A 145 -7.61 18.49 -2.34
#